data_1b5005a7ea420b3b1833f9b1f304c217
#
_entry.id   1b5005a7ea420b3b1833f9b1f304c217
#
_cell.length_a   1.000
_cell.length_b   1.000
_cell.length_c   1.000
_cell.angle_alpha   90.00
_cell.angle_beta   90.00
_cell.angle_gamma   90.00
#
_symmetry.space_group_name_H-M   'P 1'
#
loop_
_entity.id
_entity.type
_entity.pdbx_description
1 polymer ?
#
loop_
_entity_poly.entity_id
_entity_poly.type
_entity_poly.pdbx_seq_one_letter_code
_entity_poly.pdbx_strand_id
1 'polypeptide(L)'
;DEPTAGVDIELRRSMWDFLIGLNNEGRTIILTTHYLEEAETLCRRIAIIDHGRIVENTDMKSLLEKLQVETFILDLARPVDHAPELPGFDVHLRDAGTLEVAVPKTQSLNQLFVALAEQNFEVMSMRNKANRLEELFVRLVEQNLPEQNPQREKAS
;
A
#
# COMPACT_ATOMS: atom_id res chain seq x y z
N ASP A 1 -0.49 23.13 2.29
CA ASP A 1 -0.66 22.51 0.98
C ASP A 1 0.68 21.98 0.51
N GLU A 2 0.76 20.67 0.28
CA GLU A 2 1.95 19.96 -0.19
C GLU A 2 3.28 20.41 0.47
N PRO A 3 3.42 20.39 1.79
CA PRO A 3 4.52 21.06 2.49
C PRO A 3 5.90 20.53 2.13
N THR A 4 6.00 19.29 1.63
CA THR A 4 7.28 18.64 1.30
C THR A 4 7.49 18.44 -0.21
N ALA A 5 6.66 19.06 -1.06
CA ALA A 5 6.81 18.95 -2.50
C ALA A 5 8.16 19.56 -2.97
N GLY A 6 8.91 18.75 -3.74
CA GLY A 6 10.22 19.19 -4.27
C GLY A 6 11.35 19.28 -3.25
N VAL A 7 11.15 18.80 -2.04
CA VAL A 7 12.12 18.81 -0.93
C VAL A 7 12.91 17.50 -0.91
N ASP A 8 14.21 17.57 -0.61
CA ASP A 8 15.03 16.37 -0.42
C ASP A 8 14.60 15.56 0.82
N ILE A 9 15.12 14.33 0.92
CA ILE A 9 14.68 13.36 1.92
C ILE A 9 15.02 13.78 3.37
N GLU A 10 16.15 14.45 3.59
CA GLU A 10 16.58 14.86 4.94
C GLU A 10 15.73 16.03 5.44
N LEU A 11 15.53 17.02 4.58
CA LEU A 11 14.71 18.17 4.89
C LEU A 11 13.23 17.76 5.07
N ARG A 12 12.74 16.83 4.25
CA ARG A 12 11.38 16.25 4.41
C ARG A 12 11.19 15.65 5.81
N ARG A 13 12.13 14.83 6.28
CA ARG A 13 12.07 14.24 7.63
C ARG A 13 12.06 15.31 8.72
N SER A 14 12.93 16.30 8.59
CA SER A 14 12.98 17.42 9.54
C SER A 14 11.66 18.20 9.59
N MET A 15 11.00 18.39 8.45
CA MET A 15 9.68 19.02 8.38
C MET A 15 8.59 18.15 9.02
N TRP A 16 8.64 16.84 8.83
CA TRP A 16 7.72 15.91 9.49
C TRP A 16 7.86 15.97 11.01
N ASP A 17 9.08 15.92 11.54
CA ASP A 17 9.35 16.04 12.97
C ASP A 17 8.83 17.36 13.55
N PHE A 18 9.00 18.46 12.81
CA PHE A 18 8.48 19.76 13.18
C PHE A 18 6.93 19.75 13.22
N LEU A 19 6.26 19.20 12.22
CA LEU A 19 4.79 19.11 12.19
C LEU A 19 4.25 18.23 13.32
N ILE A 20 4.90 17.11 13.59
CA ILE A 20 4.57 16.22 14.72
C ILE A 20 4.71 16.99 16.05
N GLY A 21 5.80 17.75 16.22
CA GLY A 21 6.03 18.60 17.40
C GLY A 21 4.90 19.59 17.62
N LEU A 22 4.52 20.34 16.58
CA LEU A 22 3.41 21.29 16.64
C LEU A 22 2.06 20.61 16.98
N ASN A 23 1.81 19.43 16.43
CA ASN A 23 0.58 18.69 16.73
C ASN A 23 0.57 18.20 18.19
N ASN A 24 1.71 17.77 18.73
CA ASN A 24 1.85 17.36 20.13
C ASN A 24 1.65 18.53 21.10
N GLU A 25 1.94 19.77 20.68
CA GLU A 25 1.59 20.99 21.44
C GLU A 25 0.08 21.31 21.43
N GLY A 26 -0.75 20.48 20.79
CA GLY A 26 -2.20 20.63 20.72
C GLY A 26 -2.69 21.41 19.51
N ARG A 27 -1.85 21.73 18.53
CA ARG A 27 -2.27 22.40 17.29
C ARG A 27 -2.95 21.42 16.35
N THR A 28 -4.07 21.81 15.77
CA THR A 28 -4.72 21.06 14.69
C THR A 28 -4.10 21.46 13.37
N ILE A 29 -3.61 20.48 12.61
CA ILE A 29 -2.97 20.68 11.31
C ILE A 29 -3.80 19.98 10.26
N ILE A 30 -4.14 20.73 9.18
CA ILE A 30 -4.73 20.17 7.97
C ILE A 30 -3.64 20.19 6.91
N LEU A 31 -3.38 19.02 6.35
CA LEU A 31 -2.32 18.78 5.38
C LEU A 31 -2.97 18.27 4.10
N THR A 32 -2.61 18.85 2.96
CA THR A 32 -2.88 18.27 1.64
C THR A 32 -1.59 17.74 1.06
N THR A 33 -1.61 16.53 0.54
CA THR A 33 -0.45 15.89 -0.07
C THR A 33 -0.88 14.82 -1.08
N HIS A 34 -0.07 14.58 -2.08
CA HIS A 34 -0.17 13.43 -2.97
C HIS A 34 0.85 12.34 -2.59
N TYR A 35 1.70 12.60 -1.60
CA TYR A 35 2.63 11.60 -1.05
C TYR A 35 1.92 10.80 0.03
N LEU A 36 1.52 9.57 -0.32
CA LEU A 36 0.75 8.70 0.59
C LEU A 36 1.54 8.30 1.83
N GLU A 37 2.87 8.17 1.73
CA GLU A 37 3.76 7.93 2.87
C GLU A 37 3.70 9.09 3.89
N GLU A 38 3.64 10.33 3.42
CA GLU A 38 3.48 11.52 4.27
C GLU A 38 2.14 11.49 5.01
N ALA A 39 1.06 11.17 4.29
CA ALA A 39 -0.27 11.06 4.89
C ALA A 39 -0.32 9.95 5.95
N GLU A 40 0.26 8.77 5.66
CA GLU A 40 0.30 7.63 6.59
C GLU A 40 1.11 7.94 7.85
N THR A 41 2.23 8.67 7.68
CA THR A 41 3.14 9.00 8.80
C THR A 41 2.59 10.09 9.70
N LEU A 42 1.98 11.13 9.13
CA LEU A 42 1.61 12.34 9.87
C LEU A 42 0.14 12.40 10.29
N CYS A 43 -0.77 11.74 9.55
CA CYS A 43 -2.19 11.96 9.68
C CYS A 43 -2.89 10.85 10.47
N ARG A 44 -3.64 11.22 11.51
CA ARG A 44 -4.56 10.29 12.21
C ARG A 44 -5.87 10.12 11.46
N ARG A 45 -6.32 11.15 10.74
CA ARG A 45 -7.52 11.13 9.91
C ARG A 45 -7.17 11.52 8.49
N ILE A 46 -7.87 10.94 7.54
CA ILE A 46 -7.64 11.15 6.12
C ILE A 46 -8.96 11.37 5.40
N ALA A 47 -8.96 12.28 4.43
CA ALA A 47 -10.00 12.41 3.42
C ALA A 47 -9.36 12.23 2.05
N ILE A 48 -9.90 11.32 1.25
CA ILE A 48 -9.45 11.09 -0.14
C ILE A 48 -10.40 11.87 -1.05
N ILE A 49 -9.82 12.70 -1.91
CA ILE A 49 -10.56 13.53 -2.88
C ILE A 49 -10.26 13.00 -4.28
N ASP A 50 -11.32 12.70 -5.02
CA ASP A 50 -11.27 12.31 -6.42
C ASP A 50 -12.31 13.12 -7.22
N HIS A 51 -11.90 13.71 -8.34
CA HIS A 51 -12.74 14.56 -9.19
C HIS A 51 -13.56 15.60 -8.41
N GLY A 52 -12.95 16.25 -7.40
CA GLY A 52 -13.57 17.29 -6.57
C GLY A 52 -14.60 16.78 -5.56
N ARG A 53 -14.68 15.46 -5.33
CA ARG A 53 -15.57 14.82 -4.36
C ARG A 53 -14.75 14.07 -3.32
N ILE A 54 -15.21 14.10 -2.08
CA ILE A 54 -14.64 13.25 -1.02
C ILE A 54 -15.20 11.84 -1.24
N VAL A 55 -14.30 10.91 -1.61
CA VAL A 55 -14.64 9.49 -1.81
C VAL A 55 -14.45 8.66 -0.55
N GLU A 56 -13.60 9.14 0.38
CA GLU A 56 -13.41 8.52 1.68
C GLU A 56 -13.09 9.61 2.73
N ASN A 57 -13.61 9.45 3.96
CA ASN A 57 -13.28 10.33 5.10
C ASN A 57 -13.35 9.52 6.39
N THR A 58 -12.18 9.09 6.87
CA THR A 58 -12.10 8.18 8.02
C THR A 58 -10.79 8.37 8.79
N ASP A 59 -10.58 7.62 9.86
CA ASP A 59 -9.28 7.53 10.49
C ASP A 59 -8.35 6.58 9.73
N MET A 60 -7.03 6.84 9.82
CA MET A 60 -6.02 6.09 9.09
C MET A 60 -6.06 4.59 9.38
N LYS A 61 -6.28 4.21 10.65
CA LYS A 61 -6.35 2.81 11.06
C LYS A 61 -7.52 2.09 10.40
N SER A 62 -8.72 2.66 10.47
CA SER A 62 -9.92 2.11 9.84
C SER A 62 -9.78 2.03 8.32
N LEU A 63 -9.10 2.99 7.70
CA LEU A 63 -8.82 2.94 6.27
C LEU A 63 -7.90 1.75 5.92
N LEU A 64 -6.80 1.58 6.63
CA LEU A 64 -5.86 0.48 6.40
C LEU A 64 -6.47 -0.91 6.73
N GLU A 65 -7.44 -0.97 7.64
CA GLU A 65 -8.19 -2.20 7.94
C GLU A 65 -9.06 -2.68 6.76
N LYS A 66 -9.41 -1.80 5.82
CA LYS A 66 -10.14 -2.15 4.59
C LYS A 66 -9.31 -2.97 3.60
N LEU A 67 -7.99 -2.97 3.71
CA LEU A 67 -7.14 -3.87 2.92
C LEU A 67 -7.42 -5.31 3.31
N GLN A 68 -7.90 -6.11 2.36
CA GLN A 68 -8.17 -7.54 2.56
C GLN A 68 -6.96 -8.41 2.23
N VAL A 69 -5.99 -7.86 1.53
CA VAL A 69 -4.78 -8.55 1.05
C VAL A 69 -3.59 -7.63 1.26
N GLU A 70 -2.48 -8.18 1.73
CA GLU A 70 -1.19 -7.47 1.80
C GLU A 70 -0.21 -8.15 0.85
N THR A 71 0.49 -7.38 0.03
CA THR A 71 1.47 -7.92 -0.92
C THR A 71 2.88 -7.73 -0.39
N PHE A 72 3.62 -8.82 -0.30
CA PHE A 72 5.00 -8.85 0.17
C PHE A 72 5.96 -9.23 -0.95
N ILE A 73 7.17 -8.69 -0.87
CA ILE A 73 8.32 -9.10 -1.67
C ILE A 73 9.23 -9.90 -0.75
N LEU A 74 9.54 -11.13 -1.18
CA LEU A 74 10.42 -12.05 -0.48
C LEU A 74 11.68 -12.27 -1.29
N ASP A 75 12.85 -12.01 -0.71
CA ASP A 75 14.12 -12.32 -1.34
C ASP A 75 14.56 -13.71 -0.86
N LEU A 76 14.91 -14.58 -1.80
CA LEU A 76 15.24 -15.99 -1.55
C LEU A 76 16.75 -16.18 -1.36
N ALA A 77 17.14 -17.19 -0.56
CA ALA A 77 18.53 -17.58 -0.38
C ALA A 77 19.17 -18.17 -1.65
N ARG A 78 18.36 -18.75 -2.52
CA ARG A 78 18.82 -19.41 -3.76
C ARG A 78 17.90 -19.04 -4.92
N PRO A 79 18.46 -18.89 -6.13
CA PRO A 79 17.67 -18.70 -7.33
C PRO A 79 16.73 -19.90 -7.58
N VAL A 80 15.56 -19.61 -8.10
CA VAL A 80 14.54 -20.59 -8.49
C VAL A 80 14.02 -20.31 -9.90
N ASP A 81 13.53 -21.34 -10.58
CA ASP A 81 13.05 -21.24 -11.96
C ASP A 81 11.54 -21.04 -12.05
N HIS A 82 10.81 -21.27 -10.97
CA HIS A 82 9.35 -21.14 -10.90
C HIS A 82 8.89 -20.72 -9.48
N ALA A 83 7.72 -20.10 -9.43
CA ALA A 83 7.06 -19.79 -8.17
C ALA A 83 6.48 -21.07 -7.56
N PRO A 84 6.51 -21.24 -6.21
CA PRO A 84 5.83 -22.35 -5.56
C PRO A 84 4.30 -22.19 -5.65
N GLU A 85 3.59 -23.30 -5.78
CA GLU A 85 2.14 -23.31 -5.60
C GLU A 85 1.81 -23.47 -4.12
N LEU A 86 1.31 -22.41 -3.50
CA LEU A 86 0.94 -22.39 -2.09
C LEU A 86 -0.58 -22.20 -1.94
N PRO A 87 -1.31 -23.20 -1.43
CA PRO A 87 -2.76 -23.09 -1.25
C PRO A 87 -3.14 -21.92 -0.34
N GLY A 88 -3.98 -21.02 -0.83
CA GLY A 88 -4.45 -19.84 -0.08
C GLY A 88 -3.56 -18.60 -0.22
N PHE A 89 -2.46 -18.67 -0.98
CA PHE A 89 -1.58 -17.56 -1.29
C PHE A 89 -1.46 -17.41 -2.81
N ASP A 90 -1.39 -16.18 -3.27
CA ASP A 90 -1.09 -15.88 -4.67
C ASP A 90 0.39 -15.50 -4.78
N VAL A 91 1.15 -16.36 -5.49
CA VAL A 91 2.62 -16.27 -5.53
C VAL A 91 3.10 -16.12 -6.96
N HIS A 92 3.85 -15.05 -7.19
CA HIS A 92 4.46 -14.74 -8.49
C HIS A 92 5.99 -14.65 -8.39
N LEU A 93 6.69 -15.23 -9.36
CA LEU A 93 8.12 -15.04 -9.51
C LEU A 93 8.38 -13.71 -10.23
N ARG A 94 9.04 -12.76 -9.56
CA ARG A 94 9.46 -11.49 -10.19
C ARG A 94 10.75 -11.64 -10.97
N ASP A 95 11.70 -12.34 -10.37
CA ASP A 95 12.99 -12.72 -10.92
C ASP A 95 13.49 -13.99 -10.19
N ALA A 96 14.59 -14.56 -10.64
CA ALA A 96 15.10 -15.84 -10.13
C ALA A 96 15.33 -15.88 -8.60
N GLY A 97 15.48 -14.73 -7.94
CA GLY A 97 15.72 -14.63 -6.49
C GLY A 97 14.60 -14.00 -5.69
N THR A 98 13.52 -13.56 -6.34
CA THR A 98 12.52 -12.72 -5.70
C THR A 98 11.09 -13.19 -5.99
N LEU A 99 10.34 -13.49 -4.92
CA LEU A 99 8.90 -13.77 -5.01
C LEU A 99 8.07 -12.55 -4.62
N GLU A 100 6.96 -12.38 -5.28
CA GLU A 100 5.87 -11.50 -4.89
C GLU A 100 4.73 -12.37 -4.37
N VAL A 101 4.29 -12.13 -3.13
CA VAL A 101 3.27 -12.94 -2.46
C VAL A 101 2.14 -12.07 -1.95
N ALA A 102 0.93 -12.33 -2.43
CA ALA A 102 -0.28 -11.72 -1.90
C ALA A 102 -0.85 -12.61 -0.76
N VAL A 103 -0.91 -12.02 0.43
CA VAL A 103 -1.35 -12.68 1.66
C VAL A 103 -2.71 -12.13 2.06
N PRO A 104 -3.80 -12.91 1.95
CA PRO A 104 -5.10 -12.51 2.47
C PRO A 104 -5.06 -12.37 4.00
N LYS A 105 -5.84 -11.44 4.57
CA LYS A 105 -5.96 -11.27 6.03
C LYS A 105 -6.50 -12.50 6.77
N THR A 106 -7.08 -13.44 6.06
CA THR A 106 -7.53 -14.74 6.59
C THR A 106 -6.39 -15.73 6.79
N GLN A 107 -5.19 -15.43 6.26
CA GLN A 107 -3.99 -16.24 6.36
C GLN A 107 -2.96 -15.55 7.25
N SER A 108 -2.11 -16.32 7.91
CA SER A 108 -1.00 -15.78 8.70
C SER A 108 0.33 -15.89 7.95
N LEU A 109 1.24 -14.95 8.23
CA LEU A 109 2.62 -15.04 7.71
C LEU A 109 3.32 -16.32 8.17
N ASN A 110 2.99 -16.85 9.37
CA ASN A 110 3.57 -18.12 9.82
C ASN A 110 3.16 -19.28 8.90
N GLN A 111 1.90 -19.32 8.44
CA GLN A 111 1.46 -20.34 7.49
C GLN A 111 2.20 -20.21 6.14
N LEU A 112 2.42 -18.99 5.68
CA LEU A 112 3.21 -18.75 4.47
C LEU A 112 4.63 -19.29 4.61
N PHE A 113 5.34 -18.94 5.70
CA PHE A 113 6.73 -19.38 5.91
C PHE A 113 6.84 -20.91 6.09
N VAL A 114 5.89 -21.54 6.76
CA VAL A 114 5.85 -23.01 6.87
C VAL A 114 5.68 -23.63 5.49
N ALA A 115 4.71 -23.17 4.70
CA ALA A 115 4.45 -23.69 3.35
C ALA A 115 5.64 -23.51 2.39
N LEU A 116 6.35 -22.37 2.49
CA LEU A 116 7.59 -22.13 1.73
C LEU A 116 8.69 -23.10 2.15
N ALA A 117 8.89 -23.28 3.45
CA ALA A 117 9.93 -24.18 3.99
C ALA A 117 9.67 -25.66 3.60
N GLU A 118 8.43 -26.12 3.60
CA GLU A 118 8.05 -27.46 3.16
C GLU A 118 8.39 -27.74 1.69
N GLN A 119 8.43 -26.70 0.87
CA GLN A 119 8.86 -26.78 -0.54
C GLN A 119 10.33 -26.38 -0.76
N ASN A 120 11.13 -26.30 0.33
CA ASN A 120 12.55 -25.91 0.31
C ASN A 120 12.85 -24.50 -0.21
N PHE A 121 11.90 -23.57 -0.09
CA PHE A 121 12.12 -22.15 -0.34
C PHE A 121 12.60 -21.48 0.96
N GLU A 122 13.84 -21.00 0.97
CA GLU A 122 14.43 -20.29 2.10
C GLU A 122 14.36 -18.78 1.85
N VAL A 123 13.67 -18.06 2.74
CA VAL A 123 13.47 -16.62 2.65
C VAL A 123 14.54 -15.91 3.48
N MET A 124 15.30 -15.01 2.86
CA MET A 124 16.33 -14.19 3.49
C MET A 124 15.82 -12.85 3.99
N SER A 125 14.90 -12.26 3.25
CA SER A 125 14.29 -10.99 3.64
C SER A 125 12.83 -10.90 3.18
N MET A 126 12.06 -10.06 3.86
CA MET A 126 10.68 -9.74 3.51
C MET A 126 10.45 -8.24 3.68
N ARG A 127 9.77 -7.65 2.71
CA ARG A 127 9.28 -6.27 2.77
C ARG A 127 7.91 -6.14 2.12
N ASN A 128 7.16 -5.13 2.50
CA ASN A 128 5.92 -4.82 1.78
C ASN A 128 6.25 -4.35 0.35
N LYS A 129 5.41 -4.73 -0.63
CA LYS A 129 5.59 -4.33 -2.04
C LYS A 129 5.40 -2.84 -2.24
N ALA A 130 4.37 -2.28 -1.62
CA ALA A 130 4.02 -0.88 -1.69
C ALA A 130 3.58 -0.37 -0.32
N ASN A 131 3.49 0.95 -0.19
CA ASN A 131 2.78 1.57 0.91
C ASN A 131 1.32 1.09 0.87
N ARG A 132 0.82 0.60 2.01
CA ARG A 132 -0.56 0.08 2.16
C ARG A 132 -1.62 1.08 1.69
N LEU A 133 -1.36 2.35 1.94
CA LEU A 133 -2.26 3.42 1.54
C LEU A 133 -2.30 3.60 0.02
N GLU A 134 -1.17 3.41 -0.67
CA GLU A 134 -1.11 3.47 -2.14
C GLU A 134 -1.97 2.38 -2.79
N GLU A 135 -1.91 1.16 -2.28
CA GLU A 135 -2.73 0.06 -2.77
C GLU A 135 -4.23 0.34 -2.57
N LEU A 136 -4.60 0.87 -1.40
CA LEU A 136 -5.98 1.28 -1.11
C LEU A 136 -6.44 2.42 -2.01
N PHE A 137 -5.59 3.43 -2.21
CA PHE A 137 -5.92 4.59 -3.03
C PHE A 137 -6.25 4.17 -4.47
N VAL A 138 -5.41 3.34 -5.08
CA VAL A 138 -5.65 2.81 -6.43
C VAL A 138 -6.99 2.10 -6.49
N ARG A 139 -7.29 1.21 -5.56
CA ARG A 139 -8.57 0.48 -5.52
C ARG A 139 -9.78 1.40 -5.34
N LEU A 140 -9.69 2.40 -4.46
CA LEU A 140 -10.80 3.33 -4.22
C LEU A 140 -11.08 4.22 -5.44
N VAL A 141 -10.04 4.65 -6.14
CA VAL A 141 -10.18 5.44 -7.37
C VAL A 141 -10.75 4.57 -8.49
N GLU A 142 -10.26 3.35 -8.68
CA GLU A 142 -10.77 2.41 -9.68
C GLU A 142 -12.25 2.06 -9.47
N GLN A 143 -12.69 1.86 -8.24
CA GLN A 143 -14.09 1.59 -7.90
C GLN A 143 -15.02 2.77 -8.18
N ASN A 144 -14.50 4.00 -8.20
CA ASN A 144 -15.25 5.21 -8.47
C ASN A 144 -15.18 5.68 -9.93
N LEU A 145 -14.40 5.00 -10.79
CA LEU A 145 -14.42 5.24 -12.23
C LEU A 145 -15.81 4.86 -12.76
N PRO A 146 -16.53 5.77 -13.46
CA PRO A 146 -17.78 5.41 -14.11
C PRO A 146 -17.48 4.30 -15.13
N GLU A 147 -18.22 3.19 -15.05
CA GLU A 147 -18.16 2.15 -16.07
C GLU A 147 -18.20 2.83 -17.44
N GLN A 148 -17.12 2.72 -18.19
CA GLN A 148 -17.09 3.13 -19.58
C GLN A 148 -18.05 2.19 -20.32
N ASN A 149 -19.30 2.64 -20.46
CA ASN A 149 -20.31 1.93 -21.25
C ASN A 149 -19.94 2.07 -22.74
N PRO A 150 -19.48 1.01 -23.43
CA PRO A 150 -19.04 1.08 -24.83
C PRO A 150 -20.19 1.22 -25.83
N GLN A 151 -21.41 1.58 -25.41
CA GLN A 151 -22.61 1.59 -26.26
C GLN A 151 -23.06 2.98 -26.74
N ARG A 152 -22.27 4.05 -26.58
CA ARG A 152 -22.67 5.39 -27.09
C ARG A 152 -22.09 5.79 -28.45
N GLU A 153 -21.35 4.93 -29.14
CA GLU A 153 -20.77 5.26 -30.46
C GLU A 153 -21.50 4.63 -31.67
N LYS A 154 -22.75 4.19 -31.52
CA LYS A 154 -23.55 3.69 -32.68
C LYS A 154 -24.90 4.39 -32.82
N ALA A 155 -24.95 5.70 -32.69
CA ALA A 155 -26.12 6.49 -33.03
C ALA A 155 -25.70 7.92 -33.39
N SER A 156 -25.14 8.09 -34.59
CA SER A 156 -25.21 9.33 -35.41
C SER A 156 -24.78 9.01 -36.83
#